data_7961bf9ef1c0d3bb2223851fcb553d04
#
_entry.id   7961bf9ef1c0d3bb2223851fcb553d04
#
_cell.length_a   1.000
_cell.length_b   1.000
_cell.length_c   1.000
_cell.angle_alpha   90.00
_cell.angle_beta   90.00
_cell.angle_gamma   90.00
#
_symmetry.space_group_name_H-M   'P 1'
#
loop_
_entity.id
_entity.type
_entity.pdbx_description
1 polymer ?
#
loop_
_entity_poly.entity_id
_entity_poly.type
_entity_poly.pdbx_seq_one_letter_code
_entity_poly.pdbx_strand_id
1 'polypeptide(L)'
;MLVKISGVVLLLVSGMSVLAQSTIYESPNKSLKAIIIPAGMKGYETYESRIEVHTSGGRLLRRRSFASSDQNHGEGIGHAEWSSDGQFFVFNTSSSGGHQPWHVATYFYSIRNNKFYSLDRVIGPISSDFKLEGPNTVVMSRLKRDKGQEAVKVALRSLLSLDFRPALNKRLQRTRR
;
A
#
# COMPACT_ATOMS: atom_id res chain seq x y z
N MET A 1 27.31 18.64 65.13
CA MET A 1 27.98 18.27 63.90
C MET A 1 26.95 17.63 62.98
N LEU A 2 26.35 18.41 62.07
CA LEU A 2 25.29 17.95 61.19
C LEU A 2 25.89 17.59 59.83
N VAL A 3 25.76 16.30 59.44
CA VAL A 3 26.17 15.81 58.13
C VAL A 3 24.99 16.01 57.16
N LYS A 4 25.15 16.89 56.16
CA LYS A 4 24.21 17.06 55.03
C LYS A 4 24.51 15.98 54.01
N ILE A 5 23.55 15.05 53.83
CA ILE A 5 23.56 14.08 52.73
C ILE A 5 22.85 14.74 51.53
N SER A 6 23.63 15.17 50.53
CA SER A 6 23.06 15.59 49.23
C SER A 6 22.71 14.37 48.39
N GLY A 7 21.41 14.13 48.26
CA GLY A 7 20.92 13.09 47.35
C GLY A 7 20.99 13.56 45.90
N VAL A 8 21.78 12.87 45.08
CA VAL A 8 21.78 13.04 43.62
C VAL A 8 20.59 12.25 43.05
N VAL A 9 19.58 12.96 42.57
CA VAL A 9 18.46 12.36 41.84
C VAL A 9 18.89 12.11 40.40
N LEU A 10 19.19 10.85 40.08
CA LEU A 10 19.51 10.42 38.71
C LEU A 10 18.19 10.27 37.93
N LEU A 11 17.85 11.28 37.12
CA LEU A 11 16.73 11.21 36.17
C LEU A 11 17.11 10.27 35.02
N LEU A 12 16.62 9.02 35.10
CA LEU A 12 16.64 8.07 33.97
C LEU A 12 15.59 8.53 32.95
N VAL A 13 16.02 9.28 31.94
CA VAL A 13 15.23 9.56 30.76
C VAL A 13 15.18 8.27 29.93
N SER A 14 14.11 7.48 30.13
CA SER A 14 13.81 6.33 29.30
C SER A 14 13.46 6.85 27.89
N GLY A 15 14.43 6.80 26.98
CA GLY A 15 14.17 7.07 25.56
C GLY A 15 13.18 6.04 25.00
N MET A 16 11.91 6.39 24.94
CA MET A 16 10.91 5.59 24.24
C MET A 16 11.24 5.67 22.75
N SER A 17 11.87 4.63 22.21
CA SER A 17 11.98 4.44 20.76
C SER A 17 10.55 4.24 20.22
N VAL A 18 10.02 5.24 19.55
CA VAL A 18 8.76 5.11 18.79
C VAL A 18 9.05 4.13 17.64
N LEU A 19 8.71 2.87 17.84
CA LEU A 19 8.70 1.91 16.75
C LEU A 19 7.54 2.28 15.83
N ALA A 20 7.79 2.47 14.55
CA ALA A 20 6.74 2.68 13.57
C ALA A 20 5.74 1.52 13.66
N GLN A 21 4.49 1.85 14.03
CA GLN A 21 3.48 0.85 14.33
C GLN A 21 2.84 0.34 13.05
N SER A 22 2.70 -0.99 12.92
CA SER A 22 1.97 -1.60 11.83
C SER A 22 0.49 -1.29 11.93
N THR A 23 -0.15 -1.02 10.80
CA THR A 23 -1.60 -0.78 10.72
C THR A 23 -2.31 -2.05 10.22
N ILE A 24 -3.36 -2.46 10.93
CA ILE A 24 -4.12 -3.69 10.62
C ILE A 24 -5.51 -3.31 10.14
N TYR A 25 -5.90 -3.87 9.00
CA TYR A 25 -7.23 -3.76 8.40
C TYR A 25 -7.87 -5.14 8.37
N GLU A 26 -8.89 -5.35 9.19
CA GLU A 26 -9.67 -6.60 9.18
C GLU A 26 -10.70 -6.59 8.05
N SER A 27 -10.86 -7.73 7.36
CA SER A 27 -11.94 -7.90 6.38
C SER A 27 -13.31 -7.86 7.08
N PRO A 28 -14.40 -7.45 6.40
CA PRO A 28 -15.73 -7.34 7.02
C PRO A 28 -16.21 -8.63 7.70
N ASN A 29 -15.88 -9.79 7.14
CA ASN A 29 -16.19 -11.10 7.73
C ASN A 29 -15.14 -11.62 8.73
N LYS A 30 -14.13 -10.79 9.06
CA LYS A 30 -13.03 -11.09 10.00
C LYS A 30 -12.20 -12.35 9.66
N SER A 31 -12.31 -12.86 8.44
CA SER A 31 -11.56 -14.06 8.02
C SER A 31 -10.12 -13.74 7.60
N LEU A 32 -9.85 -12.50 7.23
CA LEU A 32 -8.56 -12.02 6.76
C LEU A 32 -8.14 -10.71 7.44
N LYS A 33 -6.83 -10.48 7.43
CA LYS A 33 -6.20 -9.24 7.87
C LYS A 33 -5.20 -8.79 6.82
N ALA A 34 -5.30 -7.53 6.40
CA ALA A 34 -4.24 -6.86 5.67
C ALA A 34 -3.42 -6.03 6.67
N ILE A 35 -2.11 -6.24 6.68
CA ILE A 35 -1.18 -5.60 7.62
C ILE A 35 -0.22 -4.74 6.81
N ILE A 36 -0.26 -3.44 7.05
CA ILE A 36 0.71 -2.49 6.50
C ILE A 36 1.83 -2.34 7.50
N ILE A 37 3.02 -2.70 7.09
CA ILE A 37 4.21 -2.71 7.93
C ILE A 37 5.18 -1.68 7.37
N PRO A 38 5.53 -0.64 8.14
CA PRO A 38 6.57 0.30 7.74
C PRO A 38 7.88 -0.45 7.44
N ALA A 39 8.50 -0.11 6.32
CA ALA A 39 9.78 -0.63 5.92
C ALA A 39 10.81 0.47 6.14
N GLY A 40 11.51 0.42 7.27
CA GLY A 40 12.51 1.40 7.60
C GLY A 40 13.50 0.87 8.62
N MET A 41 14.71 1.44 8.62
CA MET A 41 15.67 1.19 9.69
C MET A 41 15.21 1.89 10.96
N LYS A 42 15.58 1.29 12.10
CA LYS A 42 15.35 1.84 13.42
C LYS A 42 15.92 3.27 13.49
N GLY A 43 15.05 4.27 13.66
CA GLY A 43 15.47 5.67 13.83
C GLY A 43 15.21 6.60 12.64
N TYR A 44 14.73 6.10 11.51
CA TYR A 44 14.26 6.91 10.40
C TYR A 44 12.77 6.66 10.18
N GLU A 45 11.97 7.72 10.15
CA GLU A 45 10.59 7.66 9.68
C GLU A 45 10.61 7.46 8.16
N THR A 46 10.74 6.23 7.72
CA THR A 46 10.59 5.95 6.30
C THR A 46 9.11 5.79 6.02
N TYR A 47 8.60 6.53 5.06
CA TYR A 47 7.24 6.38 4.57
C TYR A 47 7.04 5.13 3.69
N GLU A 48 8.11 4.38 3.46
CA GLU A 48 8.05 3.15 2.68
C GLU A 48 7.36 2.03 3.46
N SER A 49 6.65 1.15 2.74
CA SER A 49 5.86 0.13 3.39
C SER A 49 5.92 -1.21 2.66
N ARG A 50 5.61 -2.27 3.39
CA ARG A 50 5.19 -3.55 2.81
C ARG A 50 3.78 -3.90 3.30
N ILE A 51 3.07 -4.64 2.48
CA ILE A 51 1.75 -5.17 2.84
C ILE A 51 1.81 -6.69 2.92
N GLU A 52 1.17 -7.23 3.93
CA GLU A 52 0.98 -8.66 4.12
C GLU A 52 -0.51 -8.96 4.29
N VAL A 53 -1.00 -10.00 3.62
CA VAL A 53 -2.36 -10.50 3.81
C VAL A 53 -2.28 -11.83 4.53
N HIS A 54 -2.98 -11.93 5.66
CA HIS A 54 -3.01 -13.10 6.53
C HIS A 54 -4.44 -13.61 6.71
N THR A 55 -4.57 -14.90 7.02
CA THR A 55 -5.81 -15.42 7.61
C THR A 55 -5.97 -14.88 9.03
N SER A 56 -7.20 -14.93 9.58
CA SER A 56 -7.45 -14.61 11.00
C SER A 56 -6.57 -15.44 11.96
N GLY A 57 -6.23 -16.68 11.59
CA GLY A 57 -5.32 -17.55 12.35
C GLY A 57 -3.83 -17.24 12.15
N GLY A 58 -3.46 -16.13 11.49
CA GLY A 58 -2.07 -15.66 11.37
C GLY A 58 -1.27 -16.25 10.19
N ARG A 59 -1.83 -17.16 9.38
CA ARG A 59 -1.11 -17.71 8.22
C ARG A 59 -0.97 -16.65 7.12
N LEU A 60 0.27 -16.37 6.71
CA LEU A 60 0.57 -15.48 5.58
C LEU A 60 0.05 -16.08 4.27
N LEU A 61 -0.77 -15.34 3.55
CA LEU A 61 -1.29 -15.70 2.21
C LEU A 61 -0.50 -15.04 1.10
N ARG A 62 -0.19 -13.75 1.26
CA ARG A 62 0.51 -12.97 0.24
C ARG A 62 1.24 -11.80 0.87
N ARG A 63 2.39 -11.42 0.24
CA ARG A 63 3.19 -10.26 0.61
C ARG A 63 3.54 -9.46 -0.64
N ARG A 64 3.62 -8.13 -0.50
CA ARG A 64 4.22 -7.23 -1.48
C ARG A 64 5.00 -6.14 -0.75
N SER A 65 6.22 -5.89 -1.19
CA SER A 65 7.05 -4.78 -0.71
C SER A 65 6.99 -3.64 -1.72
N PHE A 66 6.93 -2.43 -1.21
CA PHE A 66 7.07 -1.17 -1.92
C PHE A 66 8.35 -0.44 -1.48
N ALA A 67 9.11 -1.04 -0.56
CA ALA A 67 10.38 -0.50 -0.12
C ALA A 67 11.46 -0.62 -1.19
N SER A 68 12.23 0.43 -1.38
CA SER A 68 13.46 0.47 -2.16
C SER A 68 14.64 -0.07 -1.36
N SER A 69 15.72 -0.40 -2.05
CA SER A 69 16.95 -0.87 -1.38
C SER A 69 17.64 0.21 -0.56
N ASP A 70 17.48 1.46 -0.94
CA ASP A 70 18.06 2.64 -0.27
C ASP A 70 17.10 3.32 0.71
N GLN A 71 15.84 2.84 0.79
CA GLN A 71 14.77 3.35 1.66
C GLN A 71 14.40 4.83 1.43
N ASN A 72 14.73 5.38 0.25
CA ASN A 72 14.46 6.76 -0.12
C ASN A 72 13.67 6.91 -1.41
N HIS A 73 13.59 5.85 -2.23
CA HIS A 73 12.95 5.88 -3.55
C HIS A 73 11.81 4.86 -3.68
N GLY A 74 11.34 4.33 -2.56
CA GLY A 74 10.19 3.45 -2.52
C GLY A 74 8.87 4.19 -2.37
N GLU A 75 7.84 3.43 -1.98
CA GLU A 75 6.49 3.96 -1.81
C GLU A 75 5.93 3.58 -0.43
N GLY A 76 5.22 4.52 0.18
CA GLY A 76 4.40 4.29 1.36
C GLY A 76 2.96 3.99 0.97
N ILE A 77 2.26 3.18 1.76
CA ILE A 77 0.83 2.95 1.60
C ILE A 77 0.09 4.06 2.34
N GLY A 78 -0.77 4.76 1.61
CA GLY A 78 -1.64 5.82 2.12
C GLY A 78 -3.01 5.28 2.53
N HIS A 79 -4.06 5.65 1.79
CA HIS A 79 -5.41 5.15 1.99
C HIS A 79 -5.51 3.65 1.65
N ALA A 80 -6.19 2.89 2.51
CA ALA A 80 -6.41 1.46 2.32
C ALA A 80 -7.74 1.02 2.93
N GLU A 81 -8.48 0.14 2.23
CA GLU A 81 -9.83 -0.26 2.63
C GLU A 81 -10.20 -1.63 2.05
N TRP A 82 -10.97 -2.44 2.80
CA TRP A 82 -11.61 -3.65 2.29
C TRP A 82 -12.93 -3.31 1.59
N SER A 83 -13.20 -3.97 0.48
CA SER A 83 -14.54 -3.96 -0.13
C SER A 83 -15.57 -4.54 0.85
N SER A 84 -16.82 -4.08 0.79
CA SER A 84 -17.85 -4.50 1.75
C SER A 84 -18.18 -6.00 1.68
N ASP A 85 -17.94 -6.64 0.52
CA ASP A 85 -18.04 -8.11 0.38
C ASP A 85 -16.78 -8.85 0.87
N GLY A 86 -15.75 -8.11 1.29
CA GLY A 86 -14.49 -8.66 1.78
C GLY A 86 -13.66 -9.39 0.74
N GLN A 87 -13.98 -9.29 -0.56
CA GLN A 87 -13.28 -10.03 -1.62
C GLN A 87 -12.05 -9.30 -2.13
N PHE A 88 -11.97 -7.98 -1.88
CA PHE A 88 -10.89 -7.13 -2.36
C PHE A 88 -10.37 -6.24 -1.23
N PHE A 89 -9.06 -6.07 -1.18
CA PHE A 89 -8.41 -5.04 -0.39
C PHE A 89 -7.79 -4.02 -1.34
N VAL A 90 -8.25 -2.79 -1.30
CA VAL A 90 -7.81 -1.70 -2.19
C VAL A 90 -6.94 -0.74 -1.41
N PHE A 91 -5.87 -0.24 -2.03
CA PHE A 91 -4.98 0.73 -1.41
C PHE A 91 -4.24 1.55 -2.46
N ASN A 92 -3.86 2.76 -2.09
CA ASN A 92 -2.98 3.59 -2.88
C ASN A 92 -1.58 3.69 -2.27
N THR A 93 -0.64 4.16 -3.07
CA THR A 93 0.74 4.40 -2.65
C THR A 93 1.19 5.81 -3.02
N SER A 94 2.14 6.33 -2.25
CA SER A 94 2.81 7.60 -2.49
C SER A 94 4.32 7.44 -2.39
N SER A 95 5.07 8.22 -3.16
CA SER A 95 6.53 8.19 -3.15
C SER A 95 7.08 8.67 -1.81
N SER A 96 8.08 7.97 -1.26
CA SER A 96 8.81 8.36 -0.06
C SER A 96 9.82 9.49 -0.31
N GLY A 97 10.31 9.63 -1.54
CA GLY A 97 11.37 10.57 -1.90
C GLY A 97 10.94 12.03 -2.14
N GLY A 98 9.73 12.43 -1.72
CA GLY A 98 9.24 13.82 -1.85
C GLY A 98 8.92 14.26 -3.29
N HIS A 99 9.26 13.49 -4.29
CA HIS A 99 8.78 13.67 -5.65
C HIS A 99 7.39 13.09 -5.75
N GLN A 100 6.38 13.90 -5.43
CA GLN A 100 5.00 13.48 -5.62
C GLN A 100 4.78 13.21 -7.10
N PRO A 101 4.55 11.96 -7.49
CA PRO A 101 4.11 11.70 -8.85
C PRO A 101 2.80 12.45 -9.07
N TRP A 102 2.60 12.94 -10.26
CA TRP A 102 1.36 13.60 -10.69
C TRP A 102 0.16 12.64 -10.68
N HIS A 103 0.34 11.38 -10.29
CA HIS A 103 -0.69 10.37 -10.14
C HIS A 103 -0.56 9.63 -8.81
N VAL A 104 -1.64 9.01 -8.38
CA VAL A 104 -1.77 8.22 -7.15
C VAL A 104 -1.85 6.75 -7.53
N ALA A 105 -0.72 6.04 -7.46
CA ALA A 105 -0.69 4.65 -7.85
C ALA A 105 -1.62 3.81 -6.96
N THR A 106 -2.60 3.14 -7.57
CA THR A 106 -3.64 2.40 -6.86
C THR A 106 -3.59 0.92 -7.19
N TYR A 107 -3.73 0.11 -6.16
CA TYR A 107 -3.64 -1.35 -6.22
C TYR A 107 -4.84 -2.01 -5.56
N PHE A 108 -5.08 -3.26 -5.91
CA PHE A 108 -5.97 -4.11 -5.14
C PHE A 108 -5.42 -5.54 -5.01
N TYR A 109 -5.74 -6.17 -3.88
CA TYR A 109 -5.56 -7.59 -3.67
C TYR A 109 -6.89 -8.31 -3.91
N SER A 110 -6.85 -9.44 -4.62
CA SER A 110 -8.01 -10.32 -4.80
C SER A 110 -7.82 -11.60 -4.01
N ILE A 111 -8.78 -11.91 -3.14
CA ILE A 111 -8.80 -13.18 -2.39
C ILE A 111 -8.85 -14.35 -3.35
N ARG A 112 -9.74 -14.30 -4.34
CA ARG A 112 -9.97 -15.39 -5.29
C ARG A 112 -8.70 -15.85 -5.99
N ASN A 113 -7.86 -14.90 -6.40
CA ASN A 113 -6.66 -15.20 -7.17
C ASN A 113 -5.39 -15.20 -6.31
N ASN A 114 -5.49 -14.80 -5.03
CA ASN A 114 -4.36 -14.58 -4.12
C ASN A 114 -3.25 -13.73 -4.77
N LYS A 115 -3.62 -12.58 -5.39
CA LYS A 115 -2.71 -11.71 -6.14
C LYS A 115 -3.01 -10.25 -5.92
N PHE A 116 -1.94 -9.42 -6.01
CA PHE A 116 -2.03 -7.98 -6.13
C PHE A 116 -2.05 -7.55 -7.60
N TYR A 117 -2.88 -6.57 -7.90
CA TYR A 117 -3.06 -5.98 -9.23
C TYR A 117 -2.89 -4.46 -9.13
N SER A 118 -2.37 -3.83 -10.19
CA SER A 118 -2.30 -2.38 -10.32
C SER A 118 -3.47 -1.89 -11.17
N LEU A 119 -4.26 -0.95 -10.65
CA LEU A 119 -5.34 -0.32 -11.40
C LEU A 119 -4.82 0.58 -12.50
N ASP A 120 -3.71 1.30 -12.27
CA ASP A 120 -3.08 2.16 -13.27
C ASP A 120 -2.74 1.43 -14.57
N ARG A 121 -2.39 0.16 -14.49
CA ARG A 121 -2.09 -0.66 -15.68
C ARG A 121 -3.31 -0.95 -16.54
N VAL A 122 -4.48 -0.85 -15.97
CA VAL A 122 -5.76 -1.18 -16.64
C VAL A 122 -6.45 0.05 -17.15
N ILE A 123 -6.59 1.06 -16.30
CA ILE A 123 -7.40 2.24 -16.58
C ILE A 123 -6.56 3.49 -16.91
N GLY A 124 -5.24 3.39 -16.83
CA GLY A 124 -4.33 4.51 -16.98
C GLY A 124 -4.04 5.22 -15.63
N PRO A 125 -3.22 6.29 -15.67
CA PRO A 125 -2.77 6.94 -14.46
C PRO A 125 -3.92 7.54 -13.65
N ILE A 126 -3.98 7.18 -12.38
CA ILE A 126 -5.01 7.64 -11.44
C ILE A 126 -4.54 8.96 -10.82
N SER A 127 -5.42 9.94 -10.75
CA SER A 127 -5.12 11.32 -10.31
C SER A 127 -5.80 11.71 -9.01
N SER A 128 -6.58 10.83 -8.40
CA SER A 128 -7.23 11.09 -7.12
C SER A 128 -7.15 9.89 -6.20
N ASP A 129 -7.44 10.10 -4.94
CA ASP A 129 -7.75 9.01 -4.03
C ASP A 129 -8.98 8.23 -4.54
N PHE A 130 -9.12 7.00 -4.09
CA PHE A 130 -10.24 6.13 -4.46
C PHE A 130 -11.34 6.17 -3.40
N LYS A 131 -12.55 5.79 -3.82
CA LYS A 131 -13.67 5.50 -2.95
C LYS A 131 -14.27 4.15 -3.33
N LEU A 132 -14.59 3.32 -2.34
CA LEU A 132 -15.33 2.09 -2.58
C LEU A 132 -16.84 2.36 -2.58
N GLU A 133 -17.52 1.90 -3.61
CA GLU A 133 -18.98 1.93 -3.74
C GLU A 133 -19.51 0.52 -3.95
N GLY A 134 -20.48 0.12 -3.13
CA GLY A 134 -21.03 -1.23 -3.20
C GLY A 134 -19.99 -2.32 -2.92
N PRO A 135 -20.26 -3.56 -3.36
CA PRO A 135 -19.46 -4.69 -2.93
C PRO A 135 -18.05 -4.77 -3.58
N ASN A 136 -17.86 -4.21 -4.77
CA ASN A 136 -16.59 -4.34 -5.49
C ASN A 136 -16.35 -3.26 -6.55
N THR A 137 -16.94 -2.08 -6.39
CA THR A 137 -16.75 -0.96 -7.32
C THR A 137 -15.82 0.07 -6.71
N VAL A 138 -14.81 0.46 -7.46
CA VAL A 138 -13.90 1.55 -7.11
C VAL A 138 -14.23 2.76 -7.96
N VAL A 139 -14.35 3.92 -7.32
CA VAL A 139 -14.57 5.21 -7.96
C VAL A 139 -13.35 6.07 -7.74
N MET A 140 -12.81 6.65 -8.80
CA MET A 140 -11.62 7.49 -8.77
C MET A 140 -11.58 8.38 -10.00
N SER A 141 -10.63 9.32 -10.07
CA SER A 141 -10.33 10.08 -11.27
C SER A 141 -9.06 9.56 -11.93
N ARG A 142 -9.06 9.49 -13.26
CA ARG A 142 -7.86 9.20 -14.05
C ARG A 142 -7.43 10.40 -14.88
N LEU A 143 -6.15 10.46 -15.23
CA LEU A 143 -5.63 11.45 -16.14
C LEU A 143 -5.85 11.04 -17.61
N LYS A 144 -6.35 11.97 -18.41
CA LYS A 144 -6.43 11.84 -19.86
C LYS A 144 -5.14 12.30 -20.52
N ARG A 145 -4.96 11.93 -21.80
CA ARG A 145 -3.81 12.36 -22.61
C ARG A 145 -3.75 13.87 -22.82
N ASP A 146 -4.89 14.55 -22.81
CA ASP A 146 -5.03 16.01 -22.93
C ASP A 146 -4.87 16.77 -21.62
N LYS A 147 -4.33 16.10 -20.57
CA LYS A 147 -4.15 16.60 -19.20
C LYS A 147 -5.45 16.88 -18.43
N GLY A 148 -6.61 16.54 -18.97
CA GLY A 148 -7.89 16.58 -18.23
C GLY A 148 -8.00 15.44 -17.24
N GLN A 149 -8.98 15.54 -16.34
CA GLN A 149 -9.36 14.45 -15.44
C GLN A 149 -10.71 13.86 -15.83
N GLU A 150 -10.88 12.58 -15.59
CA GLU A 150 -12.12 11.87 -15.84
C GLU A 150 -12.47 10.98 -14.66
N ALA A 151 -13.70 11.11 -14.15
CA ALA A 151 -14.23 10.20 -13.15
C ALA A 151 -14.47 8.81 -13.77
N VAL A 152 -13.98 7.78 -13.11
CA VAL A 152 -14.05 6.39 -13.58
C VAL A 152 -14.64 5.52 -12.48
N LYS A 153 -15.58 4.66 -12.86
CA LYS A 153 -16.11 3.58 -12.02
C LYS A 153 -15.63 2.23 -12.55
N VAL A 154 -15.02 1.43 -11.70
CA VAL A 154 -14.44 0.15 -12.09
C VAL A 154 -14.93 -0.95 -11.18
N ALA A 155 -15.59 -1.96 -11.74
CA ALA A 155 -15.93 -3.18 -11.01
C ALA A 155 -14.70 -4.08 -10.94
N LEU A 156 -14.11 -4.26 -9.75
CA LEU A 156 -12.87 -5.05 -9.56
C LEU A 156 -13.02 -6.49 -10.02
N ARG A 157 -14.21 -7.06 -9.84
CA ARG A 157 -14.50 -8.44 -10.27
C ARG A 157 -14.37 -8.63 -11.78
N SER A 158 -14.78 -7.63 -12.59
CA SER A 158 -14.65 -7.70 -14.05
C SER A 158 -13.20 -7.67 -14.51
N LEU A 159 -12.31 -7.03 -13.74
CA LEU A 159 -10.89 -6.96 -14.05
C LEU A 159 -10.18 -8.32 -13.90
N LEU A 160 -10.70 -9.22 -13.08
CA LEU A 160 -10.10 -10.54 -12.87
C LEU A 160 -10.23 -11.45 -14.09
N SER A 161 -11.17 -11.18 -14.99
CA SER A 161 -11.35 -11.91 -16.27
C SER A 161 -10.43 -11.38 -17.37
N LEU A 162 -9.89 -10.17 -17.21
CA LEU A 162 -8.90 -9.63 -18.13
C LEU A 162 -7.58 -10.36 -17.86
N ASP A 163 -7.10 -11.07 -18.88
CA ASP A 163 -5.80 -11.76 -18.79
C ASP A 163 -4.71 -10.69 -18.67
N PHE A 164 -4.29 -10.40 -17.44
CA PHE A 164 -3.20 -9.47 -17.12
C PHE A 164 -1.84 -10.02 -17.56
N ARG A 165 -1.74 -10.53 -18.79
CA ARG A 165 -0.44 -10.83 -19.40
C ARG A 165 0.32 -9.52 -19.54
N PRO A 166 1.47 -9.39 -18.92
CA PRO A 166 2.27 -8.20 -19.14
C PRO A 166 2.55 -8.13 -20.65
N ALA A 167 2.36 -6.95 -21.24
CA ALA A 167 2.71 -6.65 -22.63
C ALA A 167 4.23 -6.76 -22.90
N LEU A 168 4.88 -7.80 -22.36
CA LEU A 168 6.32 -7.97 -22.33
C LEU A 168 6.88 -8.61 -23.61
N ASN A 169 6.06 -8.95 -24.62
CA ASN A 169 6.56 -9.73 -25.77
C ASN A 169 6.56 -9.00 -27.13
N LYS A 170 6.23 -7.70 -27.20
CA LYS A 170 6.32 -7.02 -28.52
C LYS A 170 7.67 -6.36 -28.83
N ARG A 171 8.60 -6.23 -27.88
CA ARG A 171 9.91 -5.61 -28.13
C ARG A 171 11.03 -6.62 -28.48
N LEU A 172 10.90 -7.90 -28.13
CA LEU A 172 11.96 -8.89 -28.41
C LEU A 172 11.87 -9.56 -29.78
N GLN A 173 10.80 -9.33 -30.56
CA GLN A 173 10.70 -9.87 -31.92
C GLN A 173 11.18 -8.90 -33.02
N ARG A 174 11.56 -7.65 -32.69
CA ARG A 174 12.08 -6.68 -33.68
C ARG A 174 13.58 -6.63 -33.83
N THR A 175 14.34 -7.40 -33.06
CA THR A 175 15.83 -7.42 -33.14
C THR A 175 16.40 -8.71 -33.75
N ARG A 176 15.58 -9.50 -34.44
CA ARG A 176 16.04 -10.66 -35.23
C ARG A 176 15.49 -10.57 -36.65
N ARG A 177 15.85 -9.50 -37.35
CA ARG A 177 15.90 -9.46 -38.82
C ARG A 177 17.09 -8.61 -39.25
#